data_23ba8819a0240c299ad177074b155644
#
_entry.id   23ba8819a0240c299ad177074b155644
#
_cell.length_a   1.000
_cell.length_b   1.000
_cell.length_c   1.000
_cell.angle_alpha   90.00
_cell.angle_beta   90.00
_cell.angle_gamma   90.00
#
_symmetry.space_group_name_H-M   'P 1'
#
loop_
_entity.id
_entity.type
_entity.pdbx_description
1 polymer ?
#
loop_
_entity_poly.entity_id
_entity_poly.type
_entity_poly.pdbx_seq_one_letter_code
_entity_poly.pdbx_strand_id
1 'polypeptide(L)'
;MEKNSMEEFQRSTVPRKNVIEFRPPLYKQRYFFVKDIVNQYKPKKVADLGCGNATLLCMLKFHSCVQELVGVDPLMDRLLDWNSDKLSPSIGDHLDPRDLDLSIVLYRGSAVEKDSRLLGFDLITCIELIEHLDSEDLAKFPEVVFGYFSPGMVVISTPNSDFNPLFPASTFRNSDHKFEWNQTQFQHWASNVAKLYSYTVEFTGVGAPPPWAKHVGYCTQIGIFKKKQPDPGSWILAKPTGSRVSEPEEHAYQVVSILCEVATGAKST
;
A
#
# COMPACT_ATOMS: atom_id res chain seq x y z
N MET A 1 20.04 -74.45 -1.55
CA MET A 1 21.03 -73.33 -1.60
C MET A 1 20.43 -72.19 -2.35
N GLU A 2 19.66 -71.33 -1.68
CA GLU A 2 19.04 -70.16 -2.21
C GLU A 2 19.86 -68.91 -1.79
N LYS A 3 20.34 -68.16 -2.78
CA LYS A 3 21.03 -66.93 -2.56
C LYS A 3 19.98 -65.81 -2.55
N ASN A 4 19.69 -65.28 -1.38
CA ASN A 4 18.98 -63.98 -1.23
C ASN A 4 19.90 -62.84 -1.64
N SER A 5 19.62 -62.20 -2.73
CA SER A 5 20.17 -60.91 -3.10
C SER A 5 19.26 -59.81 -2.51
N MET A 6 19.71 -59.19 -1.42
CA MET A 6 19.15 -57.95 -0.92
C MET A 6 19.55 -56.81 -1.87
N GLU A 7 18.63 -56.36 -2.70
CA GLU A 7 18.75 -55.07 -3.40
C GLU A 7 18.52 -53.96 -2.40
N GLU A 8 19.60 -53.30 -2.05
CA GLU A 8 19.62 -52.07 -1.23
C GLU A 8 19.03 -50.93 -2.03
N PHE A 9 17.78 -50.57 -1.72
CA PHE A 9 17.06 -49.46 -2.31
C PHE A 9 17.74 -48.16 -1.86
N GLN A 10 18.72 -47.68 -2.63
CA GLN A 10 19.31 -46.35 -2.43
C GLN A 10 18.22 -45.31 -2.63
N ARG A 11 17.62 -44.83 -1.55
CA ARG A 11 16.84 -43.59 -1.52
C ARG A 11 17.76 -42.45 -1.93
N SER A 12 17.69 -42.05 -3.18
CA SER A 12 18.27 -40.79 -3.64
C SER A 12 17.62 -39.65 -2.84
N THR A 13 18.33 -39.13 -1.84
CA THR A 13 17.98 -37.88 -1.17
C THR A 13 18.24 -36.74 -2.14
N VAL A 14 17.24 -36.42 -2.96
CA VAL A 14 17.23 -35.16 -3.68
C VAL A 14 17.29 -34.05 -2.62
N PRO A 15 18.28 -33.13 -2.65
CA PRO A 15 18.35 -32.04 -1.68
C PRO A 15 17.04 -31.31 -1.75
N ARG A 16 16.29 -31.20 -0.64
CA ARG A 16 15.13 -30.33 -0.56
C ARG A 16 15.65 -28.93 -0.93
N LYS A 17 15.27 -28.41 -2.10
CA LYS A 17 15.48 -27.01 -2.44
C LYS A 17 15.01 -26.22 -1.22
N ASN A 18 15.90 -25.40 -0.63
CA ASN A 18 15.57 -24.56 0.50
C ASN A 18 14.41 -23.65 0.10
N VAL A 19 13.19 -24.02 0.48
CA VAL A 19 12.01 -23.20 0.24
C VAL A 19 12.15 -21.99 1.15
N ILE A 20 12.21 -20.79 0.55
CA ILE A 20 12.28 -19.55 1.32
C ILE A 20 10.90 -19.33 1.93
N GLU A 21 10.87 -19.25 3.25
CA GLU A 21 9.67 -18.95 4.03
C GLU A 21 9.88 -17.64 4.79
N PHE A 22 8.91 -16.74 4.70
CA PHE A 22 8.94 -15.48 5.44
C PHE A 22 8.13 -15.56 6.72
N ARG A 23 8.74 -15.20 7.84
CA ARG A 23 8.10 -15.13 9.17
C ARG A 23 8.35 -13.77 9.81
N PRO A 24 7.28 -12.95 9.99
CA PRO A 24 5.91 -13.17 9.56
C PRO A 24 5.77 -13.20 8.02
N PRO A 25 4.62 -13.70 7.50
CA PRO A 25 4.35 -13.70 6.06
C PRO A 25 4.51 -12.32 5.43
N LEU A 26 4.89 -12.22 4.14
CA LEU A 26 5.20 -10.97 3.44
C LEU A 26 4.10 -9.91 3.55
N TYR A 27 2.82 -10.31 3.40
CA TYR A 27 1.71 -9.36 3.51
C TYR A 27 1.67 -8.68 4.89
N LYS A 28 1.95 -9.43 5.97
CA LYS A 28 2.04 -8.84 7.33
C LYS A 28 3.24 -7.90 7.45
N GLN A 29 4.38 -8.25 6.86
CA GLN A 29 5.56 -7.39 6.89
C GLN A 29 5.28 -6.05 6.19
N ARG A 30 4.58 -6.06 5.03
CA ARG A 30 4.16 -4.84 4.32
C ARG A 30 3.23 -3.98 5.17
N TYR A 31 2.23 -4.60 5.82
CA TYR A 31 1.28 -3.87 6.67
C TYR A 31 1.95 -3.31 7.94
N PHE A 32 2.86 -4.05 8.55
CA PHE A 32 3.66 -3.55 9.67
C PHE A 32 4.54 -2.37 9.25
N PHE A 33 5.14 -2.44 8.07
CA PHE A 33 5.88 -1.32 7.52
C PHE A 33 5.03 -0.05 7.39
N VAL A 34 3.82 -0.14 6.84
CA VAL A 34 2.90 1.01 6.77
C VAL A 34 2.50 1.49 8.16
N LYS A 35 2.23 0.57 9.08
CA LYS A 35 1.95 0.90 10.48
C LYS A 35 3.09 1.69 11.14
N ASP A 36 4.34 1.32 10.87
CA ASP A 36 5.51 2.05 11.37
C ASP A 36 5.61 3.46 10.76
N ILE A 37 5.29 3.62 9.47
CA ILE A 37 5.15 4.94 8.82
C ILE A 37 4.08 5.78 9.52
N VAL A 38 2.90 5.22 9.79
CA VAL A 38 1.82 5.93 10.50
C VAL A 38 2.25 6.32 11.91
N ASN A 39 2.95 5.43 12.62
CA ASN A 39 3.50 5.72 13.93
C ASN A 39 4.54 6.86 13.91
N GLN A 40 5.36 6.91 12.91
CA GLN A 40 6.43 7.90 12.76
C GLN A 40 5.91 9.27 12.35
N TYR A 41 5.05 9.32 11.33
CA TYR A 41 4.62 10.57 10.69
C TYR A 41 3.28 11.10 11.20
N LYS A 42 2.52 10.29 11.92
CA LYS A 42 1.23 10.65 12.54
C LYS A 42 0.24 11.31 11.55
N PRO A 43 0.00 10.73 10.35
CA PRO A 43 -0.98 11.27 9.42
C PRO A 43 -2.37 11.24 10.03
N LYS A 44 -3.18 12.27 9.73
CA LYS A 44 -4.59 12.35 10.16
C LYS A 44 -5.51 11.71 9.13
N LYS A 45 -5.20 11.87 7.84
CA LYS A 45 -5.96 11.34 6.71
C LYS A 45 -5.14 10.34 5.93
N VAL A 46 -5.62 9.10 5.87
CA VAL A 46 -4.93 7.99 5.20
C VAL A 46 -5.87 7.33 4.21
N ALA A 47 -5.43 7.17 2.96
CA ALA A 47 -6.14 6.39 1.97
C ALA A 47 -5.29 5.20 1.50
N ASP A 48 -5.94 4.05 1.30
CA ASP A 48 -5.34 2.83 0.75
C ASP A 48 -5.99 2.51 -0.59
N LEU A 49 -5.23 2.69 -1.67
CA LEU A 49 -5.68 2.40 -3.03
C LEU A 49 -5.32 0.94 -3.37
N GLY A 50 -6.31 0.19 -3.84
CA GLY A 50 -6.20 -1.26 -3.98
C GLY A 50 -6.25 -1.94 -2.61
N CYS A 51 -7.14 -1.48 -1.72
CA CYS A 51 -7.18 -1.92 -0.32
C CYS A 51 -7.62 -3.39 -0.14
N GLY A 52 -8.05 -4.05 -1.21
CA GLY A 52 -8.50 -5.43 -1.17
C GLY A 52 -9.57 -5.63 -0.09
N ASN A 53 -9.35 -6.63 0.75
CA ASN A 53 -10.26 -6.94 1.86
C ASN A 53 -10.14 -6.00 3.08
N ALA A 54 -9.59 -4.81 2.90
CA ALA A 54 -9.42 -3.77 3.92
C ALA A 54 -8.61 -4.20 5.19
N THR A 55 -7.78 -5.24 5.08
CA THR A 55 -6.99 -5.71 6.23
C THR A 55 -6.03 -4.65 6.77
N LEU A 56 -5.40 -3.85 5.89
CA LEU A 56 -4.55 -2.74 6.31
C LEU A 56 -5.36 -1.70 7.08
N LEU A 57 -6.53 -1.33 6.59
CA LEU A 57 -7.43 -0.38 7.27
C LEU A 57 -7.84 -0.88 8.66
N CYS A 58 -8.16 -2.17 8.80
CA CYS A 58 -8.45 -2.80 10.10
C CYS A 58 -7.30 -2.66 11.10
N MET A 59 -6.06 -2.62 10.63
CA MET A 59 -4.88 -2.40 11.49
C MET A 59 -4.68 -0.92 11.81
N LEU A 60 -4.94 -0.04 10.83
CA LEU A 60 -4.72 1.40 10.98
C LEU A 60 -5.79 2.10 11.81
N LYS A 61 -7.01 1.58 11.89
CA LYS A 61 -8.09 2.16 12.69
C LYS A 61 -7.73 2.35 14.18
N PHE A 62 -6.81 1.57 14.71
CA PHE A 62 -6.36 1.67 16.12
C PHE A 62 -5.32 2.76 16.37
N HIS A 63 -4.87 3.48 15.34
CA HIS A 63 -3.93 4.59 15.54
C HIS A 63 -4.69 5.87 15.90
N SER A 64 -4.46 6.39 17.10
CA SER A 64 -5.16 7.56 17.64
C SER A 64 -4.97 8.84 16.80
N CYS A 65 -3.88 8.95 16.04
CA CYS A 65 -3.64 10.09 15.15
C CYS A 65 -4.53 10.09 13.91
N VAL A 66 -5.04 8.92 13.48
CA VAL A 66 -5.82 8.80 12.24
C VAL A 66 -7.27 9.20 12.54
N GLN A 67 -7.80 10.16 11.77
CA GLN A 67 -9.16 10.71 11.89
C GLN A 67 -10.00 10.36 10.65
N GLU A 68 -9.37 10.14 9.51
CA GLU A 68 -10.05 9.76 8.29
C GLU A 68 -9.28 8.62 7.62
N LEU A 69 -9.97 7.51 7.38
CA LEU A 69 -9.46 6.30 6.76
C LEU A 69 -10.30 6.00 5.52
N VAL A 70 -9.66 5.90 4.37
CA VAL A 70 -10.35 5.60 3.12
C VAL A 70 -9.74 4.35 2.48
N GLY A 71 -10.60 3.44 2.05
CA GLY A 71 -10.24 2.31 1.20
C GLY A 71 -10.88 2.45 -0.17
N VAL A 72 -10.09 2.24 -1.22
CA VAL A 72 -10.56 2.24 -2.61
C VAL A 72 -10.17 0.92 -3.28
N ASP A 73 -11.14 0.22 -3.83
CA ASP A 73 -10.91 -1.02 -4.59
C ASP A 73 -12.02 -1.24 -5.63
N PRO A 74 -11.70 -1.65 -6.87
CA PRO A 74 -12.71 -1.90 -7.89
C PRO A 74 -13.64 -3.07 -7.58
N LEU A 75 -13.22 -3.98 -6.71
CA LEU A 75 -13.97 -5.18 -6.30
C LEU A 75 -14.58 -5.06 -4.89
N MET A 76 -14.73 -3.85 -4.36
CA MET A 76 -15.13 -3.59 -2.97
C MET A 76 -16.38 -4.35 -2.54
N ASP A 77 -17.38 -4.47 -3.40
CA ASP A 77 -18.65 -5.17 -3.06
C ASP A 77 -18.43 -6.65 -2.68
N ARG A 78 -17.43 -7.30 -3.27
CA ARG A 78 -17.10 -8.71 -2.99
C ARG A 78 -16.26 -8.88 -1.73
N LEU A 79 -15.62 -7.81 -1.29
CA LEU A 79 -14.62 -7.82 -0.22
C LEU A 79 -15.22 -7.48 1.14
N LEU A 80 -16.38 -6.80 1.16
CA LEU A 80 -17.07 -6.40 2.39
C LEU A 80 -17.55 -7.55 3.24
N ASP A 81 -17.94 -8.66 2.63
CA ASP A 81 -18.47 -9.85 3.33
C ASP A 81 -17.47 -10.44 4.35
N TRP A 82 -16.16 -10.12 4.22
CA TRP A 82 -15.11 -10.70 5.04
C TRP A 82 -14.63 -9.83 6.20
N ASN A 83 -14.72 -8.50 6.10
CA ASN A 83 -14.10 -7.61 7.09
C ASN A 83 -14.97 -6.42 7.53
N SER A 84 -16.21 -6.30 7.06
CA SER A 84 -17.12 -5.23 7.49
C SER A 84 -17.24 -5.14 9.02
N ASP A 85 -17.39 -6.29 9.68
CA ASP A 85 -17.49 -6.37 11.13
C ASP A 85 -16.22 -5.91 11.86
N LYS A 86 -15.05 -6.12 11.26
CA LYS A 86 -13.77 -5.71 11.86
C LYS A 86 -13.50 -4.22 11.75
N LEU A 87 -14.09 -3.55 10.78
CA LEU A 87 -14.01 -2.09 10.63
C LEU A 87 -15.01 -1.38 11.53
N SER A 88 -16.12 -2.04 11.86
CA SER A 88 -17.13 -1.50 12.78
C SER A 88 -16.56 -1.29 14.19
N PRO A 89 -17.10 -0.33 14.97
CA PRO A 89 -16.73 -0.15 16.36
C PRO A 89 -16.91 -1.44 17.15
N SER A 90 -15.90 -1.80 17.93
CA SER A 90 -15.93 -2.96 18.82
C SER A 90 -16.41 -2.56 20.21
N ILE A 91 -16.72 -3.55 21.06
CA ILE A 91 -17.02 -3.31 22.47
C ILE A 91 -15.83 -2.62 23.16
N GLY A 92 -14.57 -2.95 22.75
CA GLY A 92 -13.36 -2.30 23.25
C GLY A 92 -13.32 -0.81 22.95
N ASP A 93 -13.74 -0.42 21.75
CA ASP A 93 -13.78 0.99 21.32
C ASP A 93 -14.82 1.80 22.12
N HIS A 94 -15.87 1.13 22.66
CA HIS A 94 -16.85 1.76 23.56
C HIS A 94 -16.36 1.86 25.00
N LEU A 95 -15.50 0.93 25.45
CA LEU A 95 -14.96 0.91 26.81
C LEU A 95 -13.76 1.87 26.96
N ASP A 96 -12.98 2.05 25.92
CA ASP A 96 -11.84 2.97 25.84
C ASP A 96 -11.96 3.81 24.57
N PRO A 97 -12.85 4.82 24.57
CA PRO A 97 -13.14 5.61 23.40
C PRO A 97 -11.96 6.49 23.02
N ARG A 98 -11.85 6.75 21.72
CA ARG A 98 -10.82 7.61 21.15
C ARG A 98 -10.98 9.06 21.60
N ASP A 99 -9.85 9.79 21.66
CA ASP A 99 -9.86 11.24 21.91
C ASP A 99 -10.34 12.05 20.68
N LEU A 100 -10.20 11.50 19.48
CA LEU A 100 -10.56 12.14 18.21
C LEU A 100 -11.45 11.22 17.40
N ASP A 101 -12.44 11.79 16.73
CA ASP A 101 -13.33 11.08 15.84
C ASP A 101 -12.55 10.36 14.74
N LEU A 102 -13.05 9.19 14.34
CA LEU A 102 -12.56 8.43 13.18
C LEU A 102 -13.71 8.21 12.22
N SER A 103 -13.51 8.62 10.97
CA SER A 103 -14.35 8.26 9.85
C SER A 103 -13.64 7.22 8.99
N ILE A 104 -14.32 6.13 8.66
CA ILE A 104 -13.84 5.10 7.73
C ILE A 104 -14.80 5.05 6.54
N VAL A 105 -14.29 5.28 5.33
CA VAL A 105 -15.11 5.25 4.13
C VAL A 105 -14.52 4.26 3.14
N LEU A 106 -15.37 3.39 2.60
CA LEU A 106 -14.99 2.42 1.58
C LEU A 106 -15.64 2.80 0.26
N TYR A 107 -14.83 2.90 -0.76
CA TYR A 107 -15.25 3.25 -2.11
C TYR A 107 -14.99 2.10 -3.09
N ARG A 108 -15.95 1.86 -3.97
CA ARG A 108 -15.70 1.12 -5.21
C ARG A 108 -15.20 2.12 -6.25
N GLY A 109 -13.98 1.91 -6.74
CA GLY A 109 -13.34 2.77 -7.73
C GLY A 109 -11.96 2.28 -8.09
N SER A 110 -11.37 2.90 -9.11
CA SER A 110 -10.02 2.59 -9.58
C SER A 110 -9.00 3.62 -9.12
N ALA A 111 -7.78 3.18 -8.80
CA ALA A 111 -6.67 4.07 -8.44
C ALA A 111 -6.24 5.03 -9.55
N VAL A 112 -6.77 4.89 -10.76
CA VAL A 112 -6.51 5.73 -11.95
C VAL A 112 -7.67 6.65 -12.29
N GLU A 113 -8.67 6.76 -11.43
CA GLU A 113 -9.80 7.66 -11.55
C GLU A 113 -9.67 8.81 -10.54
N LYS A 114 -9.99 10.03 -10.98
CA LYS A 114 -9.97 11.22 -10.13
C LYS A 114 -11.21 11.30 -9.27
N ASP A 115 -11.01 11.52 -7.97
CA ASP A 115 -12.12 11.77 -7.03
C ASP A 115 -11.72 12.85 -6.04
N SER A 116 -12.47 13.94 -6.01
CA SER A 116 -12.13 15.12 -5.20
C SER A 116 -12.15 14.86 -3.69
N ARG A 117 -12.82 13.79 -3.24
CA ARG A 117 -12.87 13.39 -1.82
C ARG A 117 -11.53 12.89 -1.29
N LEU A 118 -10.57 12.54 -2.18
CA LEU A 118 -9.21 12.15 -1.80
C LEU A 118 -8.21 13.32 -1.80
N LEU A 119 -8.66 14.53 -2.08
CA LEU A 119 -7.80 15.71 -1.99
C LEU A 119 -7.44 16.02 -0.53
N GLY A 120 -6.21 16.46 -0.30
CA GLY A 120 -5.75 16.87 1.03
C GLY A 120 -5.46 15.71 2.00
N PHE A 121 -5.26 14.51 1.50
CA PHE A 121 -4.80 13.39 2.32
C PHE A 121 -3.33 13.55 2.68
N ASP A 122 -2.97 13.14 3.90
CA ASP A 122 -1.59 13.19 4.39
C ASP A 122 -0.77 12.03 3.83
N LEU A 123 -1.37 10.84 3.77
CA LEU A 123 -0.75 9.59 3.33
C LEU A 123 -1.68 8.84 2.38
N ILE A 124 -1.14 8.44 1.23
CA ILE A 124 -1.77 7.44 0.35
C ILE A 124 -0.87 6.20 0.28
N THR A 125 -1.45 5.03 0.45
CA THR A 125 -0.76 3.73 0.31
C THR A 125 -1.26 2.99 -0.92
N CYS A 126 -0.34 2.32 -1.64
CA CYS A 126 -0.60 1.49 -2.81
C CYS A 126 0.23 0.21 -2.64
N ILE A 127 -0.33 -0.77 -1.92
CA ILE A 127 0.41 -1.95 -1.48
C ILE A 127 0.13 -3.13 -2.38
N GLU A 128 1.12 -3.53 -3.18
CA GLU A 128 1.00 -4.58 -4.21
C GLU A 128 -0.19 -4.28 -5.15
N LEU A 129 -0.17 -3.09 -5.74
CA LEU A 129 -1.22 -2.59 -6.61
C LEU A 129 -0.73 -2.40 -8.05
N ILE A 130 0.43 -1.72 -8.22
CA ILE A 130 0.82 -1.23 -9.56
C ILE A 130 1.09 -2.35 -10.55
N GLU A 131 1.54 -3.52 -10.09
CA GLU A 131 1.78 -4.71 -10.91
C GLU A 131 0.50 -5.32 -11.52
N HIS A 132 -0.67 -4.94 -11.02
CA HIS A 132 -1.98 -5.35 -11.53
C HIS A 132 -2.53 -4.40 -12.59
N LEU A 133 -1.96 -3.19 -12.71
CA LEU A 133 -2.36 -2.20 -13.70
C LEU A 133 -1.83 -2.61 -15.08
N ASP A 134 -2.66 -2.46 -16.11
CA ASP A 134 -2.18 -2.57 -17.46
C ASP A 134 -1.33 -1.35 -17.86
N SER A 135 -0.78 -1.34 -19.07
CA SER A 135 0.13 -0.27 -19.50
C SER A 135 -0.54 1.09 -19.61
N GLU A 136 -1.84 1.15 -19.93
CA GLU A 136 -2.61 2.38 -20.03
C GLU A 136 -2.90 2.95 -18.66
N ASP A 137 -3.38 2.13 -17.75
CA ASP A 137 -3.67 2.52 -16.36
C ASP A 137 -2.39 2.87 -15.59
N LEU A 138 -1.30 2.12 -15.79
CA LEU A 138 -0.01 2.44 -15.20
C LEU A 138 0.53 3.80 -15.67
N ALA A 139 0.25 4.21 -16.91
CA ALA A 139 0.62 5.52 -17.42
C ALA A 139 -0.22 6.67 -16.81
N LYS A 140 -1.51 6.42 -16.49
CA LYS A 140 -2.40 7.40 -15.84
C LYS A 140 -2.15 7.52 -14.34
N PHE A 141 -1.74 6.45 -13.69
CA PHE A 141 -1.60 6.35 -12.24
C PHE A 141 -0.79 7.50 -11.60
N PRO A 142 0.40 7.91 -12.12
CA PRO A 142 1.15 9.02 -11.53
C PRO A 142 0.41 10.37 -11.61
N GLU A 143 -0.30 10.65 -12.70
CA GLU A 143 -1.08 11.89 -12.84
C GLU A 143 -2.18 11.96 -11.78
N VAL A 144 -2.90 10.86 -11.54
CA VAL A 144 -3.98 10.81 -10.56
C VAL A 144 -3.45 10.90 -9.15
N VAL A 145 -2.48 10.04 -8.76
CA VAL A 145 -2.04 9.95 -7.38
C VAL A 145 -1.13 11.12 -6.98
N PHE A 146 -0.15 11.46 -7.80
CA PHE A 146 0.84 12.50 -7.46
C PHE A 146 0.46 13.87 -7.98
N GLY A 147 -0.24 13.94 -9.12
CA GLY A 147 -0.67 15.18 -9.74
C GLY A 147 -1.98 15.70 -9.15
N TYR A 148 -3.03 14.88 -9.17
CA TYR A 148 -4.37 15.29 -8.76
C TYR A 148 -4.59 15.17 -7.24
N PHE A 149 -4.47 13.96 -6.64
CA PHE A 149 -4.61 13.82 -5.18
C PHE A 149 -3.50 14.52 -4.43
N SER A 150 -2.30 14.44 -4.92
CA SER A 150 -1.14 15.21 -4.47
C SER A 150 -0.91 15.20 -2.95
N PRO A 151 -0.93 14.01 -2.28
CA PRO A 151 -0.83 13.90 -0.83
C PRO A 151 0.55 14.31 -0.30
N GLY A 152 0.66 14.47 1.01
CA GLY A 152 1.95 14.76 1.66
C GLY A 152 2.97 13.62 1.49
N MET A 153 2.48 12.38 1.50
CA MET A 153 3.31 11.17 1.37
C MET A 153 2.58 10.09 0.55
N VAL A 154 3.34 9.34 -0.25
CA VAL A 154 2.84 8.12 -0.91
C VAL A 154 3.79 6.97 -0.58
N VAL A 155 3.22 5.81 -0.24
CA VAL A 155 3.97 4.55 -0.07
C VAL A 155 3.50 3.56 -1.10
N ILE A 156 4.39 3.12 -1.97
CA ILE A 156 4.12 2.13 -3.02
C ILE A 156 4.97 0.89 -2.76
N SER A 157 4.35 -0.28 -2.73
CA SER A 157 5.06 -1.55 -2.77
C SER A 157 4.72 -2.35 -4.01
N THR A 158 5.68 -3.14 -4.49
CA THR A 158 5.52 -4.04 -5.62
C THR A 158 6.52 -5.21 -5.52
N PRO A 159 6.25 -6.38 -6.09
CA PRO A 159 7.20 -7.48 -6.13
C PRO A 159 8.52 -7.09 -6.79
N ASN A 160 9.61 -7.68 -6.30
CA ASN A 160 10.93 -7.55 -6.90
C ASN A 160 11.25 -8.80 -7.71
N SER A 161 11.34 -8.70 -9.04
CA SER A 161 11.62 -9.83 -9.91
C SER A 161 13.04 -10.36 -9.79
N ASP A 162 14.01 -9.56 -9.29
CA ASP A 162 15.37 -10.06 -8.98
C ASP A 162 15.34 -11.16 -7.91
N PHE A 163 14.29 -11.18 -7.08
CA PHE A 163 14.10 -12.20 -6.05
C PHE A 163 13.48 -13.50 -6.58
N ASN A 164 12.81 -13.47 -7.74
CA ASN A 164 12.04 -14.62 -8.27
C ASN A 164 12.88 -15.90 -8.47
N PRO A 165 14.17 -15.86 -8.88
CA PRO A 165 14.98 -17.05 -9.01
C PRO A 165 15.14 -17.86 -7.72
N LEU A 166 14.83 -17.28 -6.56
CA LEU A 166 14.89 -17.95 -5.26
C LEU A 166 13.63 -18.76 -4.95
N PHE A 167 12.56 -18.59 -5.73
CA PHE A 167 11.33 -19.38 -5.63
C PHE A 167 11.32 -20.56 -6.60
N PRO A 168 10.47 -21.58 -6.35
CA PRO A 168 10.18 -22.58 -7.36
C PRO A 168 9.68 -21.91 -8.63
N ALA A 169 10.10 -22.43 -9.79
CA ALA A 169 9.87 -21.80 -11.09
C ALA A 169 8.38 -21.48 -11.35
N SER A 170 8.07 -20.19 -11.42
CA SER A 170 6.83 -19.63 -11.97
C SER A 170 7.21 -18.40 -12.80
N THR A 171 6.40 -18.05 -13.80
CA THR A 171 6.65 -16.87 -14.63
C THR A 171 6.50 -15.59 -13.81
N PHE A 172 5.40 -15.50 -13.07
CA PHE A 172 5.11 -14.44 -12.10
C PHE A 172 4.73 -15.05 -10.75
N ARG A 173 4.84 -14.28 -9.67
CA ARG A 173 4.42 -14.70 -8.32
C ARG A 173 2.91 -14.86 -8.20
N ASN A 174 2.16 -14.09 -8.99
CA ASN A 174 0.72 -14.15 -9.09
C ASN A 174 0.31 -14.12 -10.57
N SER A 175 -0.69 -14.92 -10.95
CA SER A 175 -1.23 -14.97 -12.32
C SER A 175 -1.88 -13.66 -12.78
N ASP A 176 -2.31 -12.81 -11.83
CA ASP A 176 -2.95 -11.53 -12.12
C ASP A 176 -1.97 -10.40 -12.37
N HIS A 177 -0.66 -10.61 -12.12
CA HIS A 177 0.36 -9.62 -12.41
C HIS A 177 0.47 -9.39 -13.91
N LYS A 178 0.48 -8.13 -14.33
CA LYS A 178 0.75 -7.72 -15.70
C LYS A 178 2.25 -7.61 -15.98
N PHE A 179 3.02 -7.28 -14.92
CA PHE A 179 4.47 -7.22 -14.93
C PHE A 179 5.01 -7.44 -13.51
N GLU A 180 6.30 -7.73 -13.42
CA GLU A 180 7.07 -7.66 -12.18
C GLU A 180 8.40 -7.00 -12.49
N TRP A 181 8.65 -5.85 -11.90
CA TRP A 181 9.87 -5.08 -12.12
C TRP A 181 11.01 -5.55 -11.21
N ASN A 182 12.22 -5.51 -11.77
CA ASN A 182 13.43 -5.59 -10.96
C ASN A 182 13.72 -4.25 -10.25
N GLN A 183 14.73 -4.23 -9.37
CA GLN A 183 15.08 -3.03 -8.60
C GLN A 183 15.36 -1.82 -9.50
N THR A 184 16.14 -2.00 -10.55
CA THR A 184 16.51 -0.92 -11.47
C THR A 184 15.29 -0.32 -12.17
N GLN A 185 14.38 -1.16 -12.64
CA GLN A 185 13.16 -0.72 -13.33
C GLN A 185 12.25 0.07 -12.39
N PHE A 186 11.98 -0.45 -11.19
CA PHE A 186 11.16 0.23 -10.21
C PHE A 186 11.76 1.55 -9.76
N GLN A 187 13.07 1.57 -9.43
CA GLN A 187 13.76 2.78 -8.99
C GLN A 187 13.79 3.85 -10.10
N HIS A 188 13.98 3.44 -11.34
CA HIS A 188 13.96 4.37 -12.48
C HIS A 188 12.58 5.00 -12.65
N TRP A 189 11.51 4.18 -12.67
CA TRP A 189 10.14 4.66 -12.77
C TRP A 189 9.79 5.60 -11.60
N ALA A 190 10.05 5.17 -10.38
CA ALA A 190 9.74 5.94 -9.18
C ALA A 190 10.50 7.27 -9.10
N SER A 191 11.78 7.28 -9.50
CA SER A 191 12.59 8.51 -9.55
C SER A 191 12.06 9.51 -10.59
N ASN A 192 11.61 9.03 -11.75
CA ASN A 192 11.00 9.87 -12.77
C ASN A 192 9.67 10.48 -12.30
N VAL A 193 8.81 9.68 -11.67
CA VAL A 193 7.55 10.14 -11.06
C VAL A 193 7.84 11.19 -9.98
N ALA A 194 8.75 10.91 -9.07
CA ALA A 194 9.12 11.83 -7.99
C ALA A 194 9.62 13.18 -8.55
N LYS A 195 10.46 13.15 -9.59
CA LYS A 195 10.95 14.37 -10.25
C LYS A 195 9.82 15.15 -10.93
N LEU A 196 8.92 14.46 -11.63
CA LEU A 196 7.84 15.09 -12.40
C LEU A 196 6.84 15.81 -11.49
N TYR A 197 6.51 15.23 -10.34
CA TYR A 197 5.48 15.74 -9.43
C TYR A 197 6.03 16.42 -8.17
N SER A 198 7.32 16.77 -8.15
CA SER A 198 7.96 17.47 -7.03
C SER A 198 7.94 16.70 -5.70
N TYR A 199 8.25 15.41 -5.76
CA TYR A 199 8.49 14.56 -4.59
C TYR A 199 9.98 14.22 -4.47
N THR A 200 10.40 13.79 -3.29
CA THR A 200 11.58 12.94 -3.09
C THR A 200 11.13 11.49 -2.99
N VAL A 201 12.00 10.54 -3.30
CA VAL A 201 11.73 9.11 -3.10
C VAL A 201 12.89 8.45 -2.38
N GLU A 202 12.55 7.63 -1.38
CA GLU A 202 13.47 6.75 -0.64
C GLU A 202 13.10 5.30 -0.94
N PHE A 203 14.11 4.44 -1.13
CA PHE A 203 13.89 3.04 -1.47
C PHE A 203 14.26 2.12 -0.31
N THR A 204 13.38 1.16 -0.06
CA THR A 204 13.55 0.11 0.95
C THR A 204 12.76 -1.13 0.53
N GLY A 205 12.47 -2.04 1.45
CA GLY A 205 11.63 -3.22 1.18
C GLY A 205 11.43 -4.09 2.40
N VAL A 206 10.67 -5.15 2.20
CA VAL A 206 10.42 -6.20 3.19
C VAL A 206 10.68 -7.58 2.58
N GLY A 207 10.81 -8.61 3.41
CA GLY A 207 11.22 -9.93 2.95
C GLY A 207 12.70 -9.96 2.61
N ALA A 208 13.56 -9.82 3.64
CA ALA A 208 15.01 -9.83 3.46
C ALA A 208 15.49 -11.11 2.75
N PRO A 209 16.46 -11.00 1.83
CA PRO A 209 17.04 -12.15 1.16
C PRO A 209 17.88 -12.98 2.13
N PRO A 210 18.07 -14.28 1.85
CA PRO A 210 19.01 -15.09 2.61
C PRO A 210 20.44 -14.54 2.47
N PRO A 211 21.35 -14.81 3.44
CA PRO A 211 22.70 -14.26 3.48
C PRO A 211 23.53 -14.47 2.21
N TRP A 212 23.30 -15.57 1.50
CA TRP A 212 24.00 -15.94 0.26
C TRP A 212 23.45 -15.26 -0.99
N ALA A 213 22.29 -14.59 -0.92
CA ALA A 213 21.63 -13.94 -2.04
C ALA A 213 21.33 -12.45 -1.78
N LYS A 214 22.15 -11.76 -0.99
CA LYS A 214 21.94 -10.34 -0.64
C LYS A 214 21.83 -9.42 -1.86
N HIS A 215 22.45 -9.79 -2.96
CA HIS A 215 22.45 -8.99 -4.20
C HIS A 215 21.08 -8.84 -4.85
N VAL A 216 20.13 -9.76 -4.59
CA VAL A 216 18.78 -9.67 -5.15
C VAL A 216 17.90 -8.64 -4.42
N GLY A 217 18.33 -8.11 -3.27
CA GLY A 217 17.56 -7.16 -2.47
C GLY A 217 16.36 -7.78 -1.76
N TYR A 218 15.41 -6.95 -1.34
CA TYR A 218 14.18 -7.38 -0.68
C TYR A 218 13.22 -8.07 -1.64
N CYS A 219 12.42 -9.01 -1.13
CA CYS A 219 11.41 -9.72 -1.90
C CYS A 219 10.28 -8.79 -2.40
N THR A 220 9.80 -7.90 -1.55
CA THR A 220 8.94 -6.78 -1.92
C THR A 220 9.75 -5.50 -1.84
N GLN A 221 9.80 -4.73 -2.91
CA GLN A 221 10.43 -3.42 -2.94
C GLN A 221 9.42 -2.31 -2.61
N ILE A 222 9.88 -1.28 -1.92
CA ILE A 222 9.04 -0.19 -1.43
C ILE A 222 9.67 1.16 -1.80
N GLY A 223 8.86 2.06 -2.35
CA GLY A 223 9.17 3.48 -2.54
C GLY A 223 8.36 4.34 -1.58
N ILE A 224 9.04 5.19 -0.82
CA ILE A 224 8.45 6.19 0.08
C ILE A 224 8.64 7.55 -0.57
N PHE A 225 7.54 8.12 -1.06
CA PHE A 225 7.54 9.43 -1.71
C PHE A 225 7.10 10.49 -0.70
N LYS A 226 7.88 11.56 -0.57
CA LYS A 226 7.56 12.71 0.29
C LYS A 226 7.48 13.96 -0.56
N LYS A 227 6.38 14.70 -0.44
CA LYS A 227 6.15 15.93 -1.20
C LYS A 227 7.17 16.99 -0.77
N LYS A 228 7.83 17.60 -1.74
CA LYS A 228 8.75 18.71 -1.46
C LYS A 228 7.96 19.92 -0.99
N GLN A 229 8.40 20.53 0.10
CA GLN A 229 7.86 21.84 0.49
C GLN A 229 8.30 22.87 -0.55
N PRO A 230 7.41 23.83 -0.92
CA PRO A 230 7.83 24.96 -1.75
C PRO A 230 8.96 25.71 -1.05
N ASP A 231 9.98 26.11 -1.79
CA ASP A 231 11.05 26.92 -1.24
C ASP A 231 10.46 28.22 -0.62
N PRO A 232 10.83 28.58 0.63
CA PRO A 232 10.29 29.77 1.30
C PRO A 232 10.46 31.09 0.50
N GLY A 233 11.37 31.11 -0.48
CA GLY A 233 11.59 32.26 -1.37
C GLY A 233 10.74 32.26 -2.66
N SER A 234 10.03 31.18 -2.98
CA SER A 234 9.28 31.06 -4.25
C SER A 234 7.94 31.84 -4.26
N TRP A 235 7.50 32.33 -3.09
CA TRP A 235 6.24 33.11 -2.97
C TRP A 235 6.32 34.51 -3.60
N ILE A 236 7.52 35.01 -3.94
CA ILE A 236 7.74 36.39 -4.40
C ILE A 236 7.36 36.58 -5.88
N LEU A 237 7.19 35.53 -6.66
CA LEU A 237 6.91 35.61 -8.11
C LEU A 237 5.56 35.06 -8.57
N ALA A 238 4.77 34.46 -7.69
CA ALA A 238 3.42 34.06 -8.02
C ALA A 238 2.47 35.23 -7.79
N LYS A 239 2.24 36.08 -8.82
CA LYS A 239 1.08 36.98 -8.84
C LYS A 239 -0.16 36.13 -8.62
N PRO A 240 -1.12 36.54 -7.78
CA PRO A 240 -2.42 35.92 -7.70
C PRO A 240 -3.15 36.16 -9.04
N THR A 241 -2.99 35.27 -9.98
CA THR A 241 -3.82 35.25 -11.18
C THR A 241 -5.13 34.59 -10.81
N GLY A 242 -6.16 35.42 -10.72
CA GLY A 242 -7.54 35.03 -10.94
C GLY A 242 -8.16 34.07 -9.94
N SER A 243 -9.36 34.40 -9.49
CA SER A 243 -10.34 33.55 -8.83
C SER A 243 -10.10 32.06 -9.12
N ARG A 244 -9.90 31.24 -8.04
CA ARG A 244 -10.09 29.80 -8.13
C ARG A 244 -11.49 29.58 -8.71
N VAL A 245 -11.57 29.33 -9.99
CA VAL A 245 -12.72 28.65 -10.57
C VAL A 245 -12.69 27.31 -9.82
N SER A 246 -13.71 27.05 -9.02
CA SER A 246 -13.90 25.73 -8.40
C SER A 246 -13.91 24.73 -9.56
N GLU A 247 -12.87 23.92 -9.66
CA GLU A 247 -12.92 22.78 -10.58
C GLU A 247 -14.18 21.99 -10.21
N PRO A 248 -14.94 21.50 -11.19
CA PRO A 248 -16.11 20.69 -10.92
C PRO A 248 -15.70 19.53 -10.00
N GLU A 249 -16.49 19.31 -8.94
CA GLU A 249 -16.25 18.16 -8.06
C GLU A 249 -16.36 16.87 -8.87
N GLU A 250 -15.23 16.20 -9.07
CA GLU A 250 -15.19 14.89 -9.73
C GLU A 250 -15.41 13.81 -8.66
N HIS A 251 -16.51 13.06 -8.77
CA HIS A 251 -16.86 11.95 -7.90
C HIS A 251 -16.93 10.65 -8.71
N ALA A 252 -15.78 10.09 -9.07
CA ALA A 252 -15.72 8.84 -9.82
C ALA A 252 -16.06 7.62 -8.96
N TYR A 253 -15.83 7.71 -7.65
CA TYR A 253 -15.98 6.57 -6.75
C TYR A 253 -17.40 6.41 -6.22
N GLN A 254 -17.88 5.17 -6.18
CA GLN A 254 -19.13 4.83 -5.53
C GLN A 254 -18.89 4.53 -4.04
N VAL A 255 -19.65 5.18 -3.16
CA VAL A 255 -19.65 4.88 -1.73
C VAL A 255 -20.24 3.50 -1.50
N VAL A 256 -19.53 2.64 -0.81
CA VAL A 256 -20.00 1.29 -0.45
C VAL A 256 -20.30 1.19 1.04
N SER A 257 -19.49 1.81 1.89
CA SER A 257 -19.70 1.83 3.35
C SER A 257 -19.14 3.10 3.97
N ILE A 258 -19.83 3.63 4.97
CA ILE A 258 -19.37 4.72 5.83
C ILE A 258 -19.53 4.27 7.27
N LEU A 259 -18.42 4.27 8.01
CA LEU A 259 -18.37 3.91 9.43
C LEU A 259 -17.75 5.09 10.18
N CYS A 260 -18.38 5.51 11.27
CA CYS A 260 -17.89 6.60 12.11
C CYS A 260 -17.76 6.13 13.56
N GLU A 261 -16.60 6.37 14.16
CA GLU A 261 -16.38 6.27 15.60
C GLU A 261 -16.35 7.70 16.15
N VAL A 262 -17.34 8.05 17.00
CA VAL A 262 -17.44 9.39 17.59
C VAL A 262 -16.65 9.41 18.89
N ALA A 263 -15.79 10.42 19.06
CA ALA A 263 -15.13 10.68 20.34
C ALA A 263 -16.20 10.98 21.40
N THR A 264 -16.19 10.29 22.51
CA THR A 264 -17.02 10.70 23.63
C THR A 264 -16.42 11.97 24.20
N GLY A 265 -17.17 13.06 24.08
CA GLY A 265 -16.75 14.40 24.51
C GLY A 265 -16.10 14.42 25.88
N ALA A 266 -15.14 15.32 26.02
CA ALA A 266 -14.29 15.51 27.18
C ALA A 266 -15.03 15.18 28.50
N LYS A 267 -14.44 14.30 29.31
CA LYS A 267 -14.85 14.14 30.71
C LYS A 267 -14.88 15.54 31.32
N SER A 268 -16.08 16.06 31.60
CA SER A 268 -16.25 17.26 32.40
C SER A 268 -15.52 17.01 33.73
N THR A 269 -14.43 17.74 33.92
CA THR A 269 -13.68 17.84 35.18
C THR A 269 -14.53 18.50 36.25
#